data_da4ba6594c4a06d9022ae710b2c34d94
#
_entry.id   da4ba6594c4a06d9022ae710b2c34d94
#
_cell.length_a   1.000
_cell.length_b   1.000
_cell.length_c   1.000
_cell.angle_alpha   90.00
_cell.angle_beta   90.00
_cell.angle_gamma   90.00
#
_symmetry.space_group_name_H-M   'P 1'
#
loop_
_entity.id
_entity.type
_entity.pdbx_description
1 polymer ?
#
loop_
_entity_poly.entity_id
_entity_poly.type
_entity_poly.pdbx_seq_one_letter_code
_entity_poly.pdbx_strand_id
1 'polypeptide(L)'
;MRSIFKASIIFLCLLTHSLLLVGNNPEKKIDHILIISAYAESNPWSNSFITPIVTMASQDSTIGAYTIYLNMFALQNSREVDKFEENIAEKLPASPPKMVVFIGNASFVFCDNLNKIWPDIPMLLCGEREYTGPDSLIIQGHAIPPKLRIPISNLQKKMNLTMMYANLYIEENLQLMKRLIPQMNKVVYIGDATYMCQQNDFDLSEIIKEKHPELEYQFISAQTTSTDSLF
;
A
#
# COMPACT_ATOMS: atom_id res chain seq x y z
N MET A 1 64.46 37.11 3.12
CA MET A 1 63.36 36.74 4.03
C MET A 1 61.98 37.27 3.68
N ARG A 2 61.84 38.53 3.20
CA ARG A 2 60.49 39.07 2.86
C ARG A 2 59.79 38.44 1.63
N SER A 3 60.50 37.83 0.69
CA SER A 3 59.95 37.21 -0.52
C SER A 3 59.30 35.86 -0.24
N ILE A 4 59.87 35.06 0.65
CA ILE A 4 59.36 33.70 1.01
C ILE A 4 58.06 33.81 1.78
N PHE A 5 57.91 34.85 2.63
CA PHE A 5 56.69 35.05 3.42
C PHE A 5 55.45 35.41 2.55
N LYS A 6 55.66 36.18 1.46
CA LYS A 6 54.57 36.52 0.52
C LYS A 6 54.12 35.32 -0.30
N ALA A 7 55.03 34.43 -0.70
CA ALA A 7 54.70 33.22 -1.45
C ALA A 7 53.89 32.22 -0.59
N SER A 8 54.22 32.09 0.71
CA SER A 8 53.48 31.23 1.64
C SER A 8 52.05 31.69 1.93
N ILE A 9 51.82 33.03 2.01
CA ILE A 9 50.46 33.57 2.24
C ILE A 9 49.60 33.36 1.00
N ILE A 10 50.10 33.54 -0.22
CA ILE A 10 49.37 33.31 -1.46
C ILE A 10 49.01 31.84 -1.62
N PHE A 11 49.94 30.93 -1.25
CA PHE A 11 49.68 29.49 -1.32
C PHE A 11 48.63 29.04 -0.29
N LEU A 12 48.61 29.62 0.91
CA LEU A 12 47.61 29.36 1.94
C LEU A 12 46.23 29.89 1.54
N CYS A 13 46.13 31.07 0.91
CA CYS A 13 44.88 31.63 0.38
C CYS A 13 44.34 30.80 -0.78
N LEU A 14 45.19 30.25 -1.66
CA LEU A 14 44.77 29.38 -2.75
C LEU A 14 44.24 28.02 -2.23
N LEU A 15 44.88 27.46 -1.18
CA LEU A 15 44.41 26.22 -0.53
C LEU A 15 43.08 26.40 0.19
N THR A 16 42.86 27.54 0.86
CA THR A 16 41.56 27.82 1.51
C THR A 16 40.45 28.07 0.50
N HIS A 17 40.72 28.70 -0.64
CA HIS A 17 39.73 28.86 -1.72
C HIS A 17 39.40 27.54 -2.40
N SER A 18 40.34 26.64 -2.61
CA SER A 18 40.04 25.31 -3.17
C SER A 18 39.26 24.42 -2.19
N LEU A 19 39.47 24.53 -0.88
CA LEU A 19 38.70 23.82 0.14
C LEU A 19 37.26 24.38 0.27
N LEU A 20 37.04 25.68 0.03
CA LEU A 20 35.72 26.29 0.02
C LEU A 20 34.90 25.95 -1.25
N LEU A 21 35.58 25.62 -2.36
CA LEU A 21 34.94 25.22 -3.61
C LEU A 21 34.51 23.73 -3.64
N VAL A 22 35.09 22.89 -2.79
CA VAL A 22 34.74 21.47 -2.68
C VAL A 22 33.50 21.25 -1.78
N GLY A 23 33.07 22.29 -1.00
CA GLY A 23 31.98 22.18 -0.03
C GLY A 23 30.57 22.52 -0.50
N ASN A 24 30.38 22.98 -1.73
CA ASN A 24 29.06 23.44 -2.21
C ASN A 24 28.67 22.81 -3.55
N ASN A 25 28.76 21.48 -3.67
CA ASN A 25 27.82 20.83 -4.55
C ASN A 25 26.50 20.70 -3.75
N PRO A 26 25.42 21.41 -4.08
CA PRO A 26 24.13 21.13 -3.49
C PRO A 26 23.86 19.67 -3.82
N GLU A 27 23.74 18.82 -2.79
CA GLU A 27 23.26 17.46 -2.99
C GLU A 27 22.03 17.60 -3.87
N LYS A 28 22.08 17.03 -5.06
CA LYS A 28 20.98 17.08 -6.01
C LYS A 28 19.79 16.43 -5.31
N LYS A 29 18.85 17.26 -4.82
CA LYS A 29 17.68 16.77 -4.10
C LYS A 29 16.90 15.87 -5.06
N ILE A 30 17.02 14.58 -4.86
CA ILE A 30 16.28 13.60 -5.63
C ILE A 30 14.84 13.62 -5.10
N ASP A 31 13.91 13.98 -5.95
CA ASP A 31 12.49 13.83 -5.65
C ASP A 31 12.15 12.34 -5.53
N HIS A 32 11.16 11.97 -4.73
CA HIS A 32 10.84 10.57 -4.58
C HIS A 32 9.33 10.31 -4.57
N ILE A 33 8.97 9.09 -4.98
CA ILE A 33 7.64 8.51 -4.87
C ILE A 33 7.65 7.60 -3.65
N LEU A 34 6.72 7.78 -2.72
CA LEU A 34 6.50 6.87 -1.60
C LEU A 34 5.46 5.84 -1.98
N ILE A 35 5.80 4.57 -1.92
CA ILE A 35 4.89 3.45 -2.16
C ILE A 35 4.63 2.76 -0.82
N ILE A 36 3.36 2.57 -0.46
CA ILE A 36 2.94 1.88 0.75
C ILE A 36 2.12 0.67 0.34
N SER A 37 2.67 -0.53 0.53
CA SER A 37 2.02 -1.78 0.18
C SER A 37 1.45 -2.46 1.42
N ALA A 38 0.17 -2.85 1.40
CA ALA A 38 -0.43 -3.68 2.43
C ALA A 38 0.22 -5.08 2.54
N TYR A 39 0.87 -5.51 1.49
CA TYR A 39 1.40 -6.86 1.32
C TYR A 39 2.88 -6.95 1.68
N ALA A 40 3.38 -8.19 1.81
CA ALA A 40 4.80 -8.46 1.92
C ALA A 40 5.52 -8.20 0.59
N GLU A 41 6.84 -7.99 0.63
CA GLU A 41 7.69 -7.77 -0.53
C GLU A 41 7.61 -8.90 -1.58
N SER A 42 7.38 -10.13 -1.13
CA SER A 42 7.27 -11.30 -2.01
C SER A 42 5.92 -11.45 -2.70
N ASN A 43 4.94 -10.57 -2.44
CA ASN A 43 3.59 -10.72 -2.99
C ASN A 43 3.54 -10.39 -4.49
N PRO A 44 3.14 -11.34 -5.38
CA PRO A 44 3.19 -11.13 -6.82
C PRO A 44 2.19 -10.07 -7.31
N TRP A 45 1.01 -9.97 -6.67
CA TRP A 45 -0.01 -9.00 -7.05
C TRP A 45 0.48 -7.58 -6.80
N SER A 46 0.98 -7.28 -5.60
CA SER A 46 1.52 -5.95 -5.29
C SER A 46 2.72 -5.60 -6.17
N ASN A 47 3.58 -6.57 -6.45
CA ASN A 47 4.76 -6.37 -7.28
C ASN A 47 4.41 -6.07 -8.75
N SER A 48 3.23 -6.49 -9.23
CA SER A 48 2.76 -6.10 -10.58
C SER A 48 2.53 -4.59 -10.73
N PHE A 49 2.26 -3.87 -9.63
CA PHE A 49 2.17 -2.41 -9.59
C PHE A 49 3.50 -1.76 -9.21
N ILE A 50 4.19 -2.29 -8.21
CA ILE A 50 5.41 -1.69 -7.64
C ILE A 50 6.55 -1.71 -8.67
N THR A 51 6.78 -2.85 -9.30
CA THR A 51 7.92 -3.04 -10.23
C THR A 51 7.91 -2.03 -11.38
N PRO A 52 6.80 -1.77 -12.09
CA PRO A 52 6.76 -0.74 -13.13
C PRO A 52 7.10 0.65 -12.60
N ILE A 53 6.58 1.04 -11.43
CA ILE A 53 6.81 2.36 -10.83
C ILE A 53 8.30 2.52 -10.50
N VAL A 54 8.89 1.54 -9.82
CA VAL A 54 10.32 1.55 -9.46
C VAL A 54 11.20 1.56 -10.71
N THR A 55 10.85 0.76 -11.72
CA THR A 55 11.59 0.71 -12.99
C THR A 55 11.55 2.06 -13.71
N MET A 56 10.39 2.70 -13.80
CA MET A 56 10.27 4.03 -14.41
C MET A 56 11.06 5.08 -13.62
N ALA A 57 10.96 5.08 -12.29
CA ALA A 57 11.72 5.99 -11.45
C ALA A 57 13.23 5.81 -11.63
N SER A 58 13.72 4.57 -11.78
CA SER A 58 15.16 4.30 -11.99
C SER A 58 15.71 4.80 -13.32
N GLN A 59 14.85 5.08 -14.30
CA GLN A 59 15.24 5.66 -15.59
C GLN A 59 15.43 7.17 -15.55
N ASP A 60 14.93 7.84 -14.50
CA ASP A 60 15.08 9.27 -14.27
C ASP A 60 15.99 9.54 -13.06
N SER A 61 17.17 10.09 -13.32
CA SER A 61 18.13 10.41 -12.26
C SER A 61 17.67 11.51 -11.27
N THR A 62 16.50 12.08 -11.48
CA THR A 62 15.89 13.12 -10.63
C THR A 62 14.81 12.60 -9.71
N ILE A 63 14.32 11.36 -9.94
CA ILE A 63 13.22 10.74 -9.19
C ILE A 63 13.70 9.40 -8.63
N GLY A 64 13.45 9.18 -7.35
CA GLY A 64 13.60 7.88 -6.69
C GLY A 64 12.25 7.27 -6.36
N ALA A 65 12.23 5.98 -6.02
CA ALA A 65 11.06 5.32 -5.43
C ALA A 65 11.46 4.68 -4.10
N TYR A 66 10.63 4.87 -3.09
CA TYR A 66 10.82 4.29 -1.76
C TYR A 66 9.59 3.47 -1.41
N THR A 67 9.77 2.18 -1.10
CA THR A 67 8.65 1.28 -0.81
C THR A 67 8.66 0.84 0.65
N ILE A 68 7.52 0.97 1.31
CA ILE A 68 7.23 0.43 2.64
C ILE A 68 6.29 -0.76 2.46
N TYR A 69 6.74 -1.95 2.85
CA TYR A 69 5.94 -3.15 2.90
C TYR A 69 5.38 -3.32 4.31
N LEU A 70 4.06 -3.23 4.44
CA LEU A 70 3.38 -3.28 5.72
C LEU A 70 3.26 -4.71 6.25
N ASN A 71 3.15 -5.67 5.35
CA ASN A 71 2.90 -7.09 5.67
C ASN A 71 1.75 -7.25 6.68
N MET A 72 0.62 -6.60 6.42
CA MET A 72 -0.53 -6.55 7.34
C MET A 72 -1.11 -7.93 7.65
N PHE A 73 -0.71 -8.96 6.90
CA PHE A 73 -1.05 -10.35 7.18
C PHE A 73 -0.43 -10.91 8.47
N ALA A 74 0.64 -10.30 8.95
CA ALA A 74 1.35 -10.73 10.15
C ALA A 74 0.80 -10.09 11.44
N LEU A 75 -0.09 -9.08 11.34
CA LEU A 75 -0.64 -8.38 12.49
C LEU A 75 -1.80 -9.18 13.10
N GLN A 76 -1.59 -9.71 14.30
CA GLN A 76 -2.55 -10.61 14.95
C GLN A 76 -3.25 -9.99 16.17
N ASN A 77 -2.79 -8.84 16.68
CA ASN A 77 -3.35 -8.22 17.87
C ASN A 77 -3.15 -6.69 17.92
N SER A 78 -3.92 -6.00 18.75
CA SER A 78 -3.90 -4.53 18.87
C SER A 78 -2.54 -3.96 19.27
N ARG A 79 -1.76 -4.68 20.10
CA ARG A 79 -0.43 -4.23 20.53
C ARG A 79 0.57 -4.23 19.37
N GLU A 80 0.43 -5.15 18.42
CA GLU A 80 1.24 -5.15 17.19
C GLU A 80 0.85 -4.00 16.28
N VAL A 81 -0.43 -3.63 16.26
CA VAL A 81 -0.93 -2.46 15.52
C VAL A 81 -0.33 -1.17 16.04
N ASP A 82 -0.39 -0.92 17.35
CA ASP A 82 0.16 0.31 17.96
C ASP A 82 1.66 0.45 17.65
N LYS A 83 2.42 -0.63 17.82
CA LYS A 83 3.84 -0.66 17.45
C LYS A 83 4.09 -0.51 15.96
N PHE A 84 3.15 -0.97 15.16
CA PHE A 84 3.25 -0.89 13.71
C PHE A 84 3.07 0.57 13.23
N GLU A 85 2.12 1.31 13.79
CA GLU A 85 1.93 2.74 13.49
C GLU A 85 3.17 3.55 13.88
N GLU A 86 3.74 3.31 15.08
CA GLU A 86 4.99 3.92 15.52
C GLU A 86 6.15 3.60 14.57
N ASN A 87 6.33 2.34 14.20
CA ASN A 87 7.38 1.88 13.29
C ASN A 87 7.27 2.45 11.88
N ILE A 88 6.05 2.75 11.41
CA ILE A 88 5.85 3.37 10.09
C ILE A 88 6.25 4.83 10.13
N ALA A 89 5.88 5.56 11.17
CA ALA A 89 6.29 6.95 11.33
C ALA A 89 7.82 7.10 11.26
N GLU A 90 8.58 6.14 11.85
CA GLU A 90 10.03 6.10 11.78
C GLU A 90 10.58 5.77 10.38
N LYS A 91 9.82 5.06 9.57
CA LYS A 91 10.21 4.69 8.19
C LYS A 91 9.88 5.74 7.14
N LEU A 92 9.09 6.75 7.51
CA LEU A 92 8.76 7.80 6.56
C LEU A 92 10.00 8.62 6.19
N PRO A 93 10.14 9.02 4.92
CA PRO A 93 11.24 9.88 4.52
C PRO A 93 11.15 11.24 5.20
N ALA A 94 12.29 11.83 5.53
CA ALA A 94 12.37 13.14 6.20
C ALA A 94 11.82 14.30 5.33
N SER A 95 11.83 14.14 4.01
CA SER A 95 11.28 15.12 3.07
C SER A 95 9.96 14.63 2.48
N PRO A 96 9.00 15.53 2.19
CA PRO A 96 7.73 15.14 1.56
C PRO A 96 7.98 14.49 0.20
N PRO A 97 7.29 13.40 -0.14
CA PRO A 97 7.35 12.79 -1.46
C PRO A 97 6.62 13.65 -2.48
N LYS A 98 6.88 13.45 -3.77
CA LYS A 98 6.10 14.06 -4.86
C LYS A 98 4.74 13.41 -5.03
N MET A 99 4.61 12.15 -4.63
CA MET A 99 3.39 11.36 -4.70
C MET A 99 3.45 10.23 -3.67
N VAL A 100 2.29 9.85 -3.13
CA VAL A 100 2.11 8.64 -2.35
C VAL A 100 1.27 7.64 -3.15
N VAL A 101 1.72 6.40 -3.25
CA VAL A 101 1.00 5.31 -3.90
C VAL A 101 0.65 4.25 -2.86
N PHE A 102 -0.63 4.01 -2.65
CA PHE A 102 -1.14 2.94 -1.80
C PHE A 102 -1.44 1.69 -2.64
N ILE A 103 -0.91 0.55 -2.26
CA ILE A 103 -1.15 -0.74 -2.93
C ILE A 103 -1.95 -1.65 -1.99
N GLY A 104 -3.20 -1.94 -2.41
CA GLY A 104 -4.21 -2.66 -1.65
C GLY A 104 -4.99 -1.76 -0.69
N ASN A 105 -6.31 -1.99 -0.57
CA ASN A 105 -7.19 -1.16 0.26
C ASN A 105 -6.75 -1.09 1.73
N ALA A 106 -6.11 -2.14 2.26
CA ALA A 106 -5.66 -2.14 3.64
C ALA A 106 -4.55 -1.11 3.91
N SER A 107 -3.68 -0.78 2.94
CA SER A 107 -2.66 0.25 3.12
C SER A 107 -3.24 1.66 3.27
N PHE A 108 -4.49 1.85 2.86
CA PHE A 108 -5.16 3.14 2.86
C PHE A 108 -5.50 3.66 4.26
N VAL A 109 -5.41 2.82 5.30
CA VAL A 109 -5.55 3.24 6.71
C VAL A 109 -4.57 4.35 7.11
N PHE A 110 -3.44 4.49 6.39
CA PHE A 110 -2.47 5.56 6.62
C PHE A 110 -2.77 6.87 5.89
N CYS A 111 -3.81 6.90 5.05
CA CYS A 111 -4.12 8.04 4.19
C CYS A 111 -4.33 9.33 4.99
N ASP A 112 -5.16 9.29 6.02
CA ASP A 112 -5.48 10.47 6.86
C ASP A 112 -4.26 10.99 7.62
N ASN A 113 -3.40 10.09 8.13
CA ASN A 113 -2.18 10.46 8.82
C ASN A 113 -1.17 11.12 7.87
N LEU A 114 -0.98 10.55 6.68
CA LEU A 114 -0.09 11.13 5.69
C LEU A 114 -0.60 12.47 5.16
N ASN A 115 -1.91 12.61 4.96
CA ASN A 115 -2.50 13.89 4.57
C ASN A 115 -2.34 15.00 5.62
N LYS A 116 -2.28 14.64 6.91
CA LYS A 116 -1.96 15.58 7.99
C LYS A 116 -0.48 15.99 7.99
N ILE A 117 0.42 15.04 7.74
CA ILE A 117 1.87 15.29 7.69
C ILE A 117 2.24 16.08 6.44
N TRP A 118 1.68 15.72 5.31
CA TRP A 118 1.96 16.31 3.99
C TRP A 118 0.65 16.66 3.27
N PRO A 119 0.02 17.78 3.63
CA PRO A 119 -1.19 18.23 2.97
C PRO A 119 -0.93 18.50 1.48
N ASP A 120 -1.94 18.25 0.66
CA ASP A 120 -1.94 18.48 -0.78
C ASP A 120 -1.01 17.58 -1.63
N ILE A 121 -0.28 16.65 -1.02
CA ILE A 121 0.50 15.68 -1.79
C ILE A 121 -0.46 14.81 -2.63
N PRO A 122 -0.19 14.62 -3.93
CA PRO A 122 -0.96 13.70 -4.76
C PRO A 122 -0.89 12.27 -4.20
N MET A 123 -2.04 11.64 -4.07
CA MET A 123 -2.18 10.27 -3.58
C MET A 123 -2.86 9.41 -4.65
N LEU A 124 -2.35 8.20 -4.87
CA LEU A 124 -2.94 7.20 -5.75
C LEU A 124 -3.23 5.94 -4.95
N LEU A 125 -4.47 5.49 -4.93
CA LEU A 125 -4.85 4.19 -4.39
C LEU A 125 -5.00 3.19 -5.54
N CYS A 126 -4.19 2.14 -5.54
CA CYS A 126 -4.38 0.95 -6.36
C CYS A 126 -5.05 -0.12 -5.48
N GLY A 127 -6.34 -0.30 -5.65
CA GLY A 127 -7.14 -1.13 -4.77
C GLY A 127 -8.16 -1.99 -5.52
N GLU A 128 -8.97 -2.71 -4.76
CA GLU A 128 -9.95 -3.66 -5.28
C GLU A 128 -11.39 -3.24 -4.96
N ARG A 129 -11.57 -2.21 -4.12
CA ARG A 129 -12.89 -1.73 -3.69
C ARG A 129 -12.98 -0.22 -3.66
N GLU A 130 -14.12 0.30 -4.07
CA GLU A 130 -14.44 1.73 -4.11
C GLU A 130 -14.80 2.32 -2.73
N TYR A 131 -14.59 1.57 -1.66
CA TYR A 131 -14.87 2.01 -0.31
C TYR A 131 -13.75 1.62 0.66
N THR A 132 -13.69 2.33 1.76
CA THR A 132 -12.95 2.01 2.96
C THR A 132 -13.91 1.98 4.17
N GLY A 133 -13.40 1.90 5.37
CA GLY A 133 -14.20 1.91 6.60
C GLY A 133 -13.33 2.18 7.82
N PRO A 134 -13.79 1.87 9.04
CA PRO A 134 -13.00 2.06 10.25
C PRO A 134 -11.68 1.30 10.18
N ASP A 135 -10.57 2.03 10.39
CA ASP A 135 -9.21 1.48 10.32
C ASP A 135 -9.03 0.28 11.25
N SER A 136 -9.65 0.31 12.44
CA SER A 136 -9.61 -0.80 13.39
C SER A 136 -10.14 -2.12 12.82
N LEU A 137 -11.17 -2.09 11.98
CA LEU A 137 -11.68 -3.30 11.33
C LEU A 137 -10.69 -3.82 10.28
N ILE A 138 -10.13 -2.92 9.48
CA ILE A 138 -9.18 -3.27 8.42
C ILE A 138 -7.90 -3.86 9.03
N ILE A 139 -7.35 -3.21 10.05
CA ILE A 139 -6.12 -3.63 10.72
C ILE A 139 -6.30 -4.98 11.43
N GLN A 140 -7.47 -5.22 12.03
CA GLN A 140 -7.79 -6.48 12.68
C GLN A 140 -8.23 -7.59 11.71
N GLY A 141 -8.22 -7.35 10.41
CA GLY A 141 -8.63 -8.33 9.41
C GLY A 141 -10.13 -8.59 9.37
N HIS A 142 -10.97 -7.68 9.86
CA HIS A 142 -12.42 -7.85 9.85
C HIS A 142 -13.08 -7.23 8.61
N ALA A 143 -14.12 -7.88 8.11
CA ALA A 143 -14.93 -7.34 7.04
C ALA A 143 -15.66 -6.04 7.47
N ILE A 144 -15.81 -5.10 6.54
CA ILE A 144 -16.55 -3.86 6.73
C ILE A 144 -18.01 -4.09 6.32
N PRO A 145 -18.95 -4.07 7.27
CA PRO A 145 -20.36 -4.20 6.95
C PRO A 145 -20.85 -2.98 6.15
N PRO A 146 -21.89 -3.12 5.28
CA PRO A 146 -22.34 -2.06 4.36
C PRO A 146 -22.60 -0.70 5.03
N LYS A 147 -23.16 -0.70 6.23
CA LYS A 147 -23.48 0.53 7.00
C LYS A 147 -22.24 1.32 7.48
N LEU A 148 -21.06 0.70 7.50
CA LEU A 148 -19.80 1.32 7.90
C LEU A 148 -18.89 1.63 6.71
N ARG A 149 -19.32 1.33 5.49
CA ARG A 149 -18.56 1.62 4.27
C ARG A 149 -18.54 3.11 3.97
N ILE A 150 -17.38 3.63 3.73
CA ILE A 150 -17.13 5.02 3.34
C ILE A 150 -16.67 5.02 1.88
N PRO A 151 -17.48 5.52 0.93
CA PRO A 151 -17.04 5.62 -0.46
C PRO A 151 -15.76 6.44 -0.61
N ILE A 152 -14.78 5.94 -1.33
CA ILE A 152 -13.52 6.65 -1.58
C ILE A 152 -13.77 7.95 -2.35
N SER A 153 -14.80 8.00 -3.20
CA SER A 153 -15.25 9.22 -3.86
C SER A 153 -15.58 10.37 -2.91
N ASN A 154 -15.96 10.09 -1.66
CA ASN A 154 -16.17 11.12 -0.64
C ASN A 154 -14.86 11.68 -0.10
N LEU A 155 -13.80 10.87 -0.07
CA LEU A 155 -12.46 11.28 0.35
C LEU A 155 -11.77 12.09 -0.76
N GLN A 156 -11.94 11.70 -2.02
CA GLN A 156 -11.43 12.43 -3.19
C GLN A 156 -11.88 13.89 -3.26
N LYS A 157 -13.02 14.22 -2.64
CA LYS A 157 -13.50 15.61 -2.54
C LYS A 157 -12.77 16.44 -1.48
N LYS A 158 -12.04 15.79 -0.58
CA LYS A 158 -11.41 16.42 0.59
C LYS A 158 -9.88 16.44 0.51
N MET A 159 -9.30 15.61 -0.33
CA MET A 159 -7.85 15.44 -0.46
C MET A 159 -7.46 15.18 -1.92
N ASN A 160 -6.20 15.41 -2.26
CA ASN A 160 -5.68 15.18 -3.61
C ASN A 160 -5.48 13.69 -3.87
N LEU A 161 -6.58 12.96 -3.99
CA LEU A 161 -6.62 11.49 -4.10
C LEU A 161 -7.21 11.07 -5.44
N THR A 162 -6.50 10.17 -6.13
CA THR A 162 -7.01 9.43 -7.29
C THR A 162 -7.06 7.95 -6.94
N MET A 163 -8.01 7.23 -7.50
CA MET A 163 -8.13 5.79 -7.32
C MET A 163 -8.10 5.07 -8.67
N MET A 164 -7.32 4.01 -8.71
CA MET A 164 -7.38 2.97 -9.73
C MET A 164 -7.77 1.66 -9.04
N TYR A 165 -8.85 1.04 -9.47
CA TYR A 165 -9.30 -0.19 -8.85
C TYR A 165 -9.59 -1.31 -9.87
N ALA A 166 -9.38 -2.54 -9.43
CA ALA A 166 -9.71 -3.75 -10.16
C ALA A 166 -10.96 -4.38 -9.53
N ASN A 167 -12.09 -4.35 -10.24
CA ASN A 167 -13.30 -4.97 -9.74
C ASN A 167 -13.11 -6.50 -9.66
N LEU A 168 -13.58 -7.09 -8.57
CA LEU A 168 -13.48 -8.54 -8.34
C LEU A 168 -14.54 -9.34 -9.11
N TYR A 169 -15.61 -8.69 -9.62
CA TYR A 169 -16.67 -9.33 -10.43
C TYR A 169 -17.23 -10.61 -9.77
N ILE A 170 -17.46 -10.59 -8.45
CA ILE A 170 -17.85 -11.79 -7.68
C ILE A 170 -19.14 -12.40 -8.22
N GLU A 171 -20.16 -11.59 -8.45
CA GLU A 171 -21.44 -12.07 -8.96
C GLU A 171 -21.34 -12.62 -10.38
N GLU A 172 -20.64 -11.90 -11.26
CA GLU A 172 -20.43 -12.31 -12.65
C GLU A 172 -19.65 -13.62 -12.74
N ASN A 173 -18.66 -13.81 -11.86
CA ASN A 173 -17.91 -15.06 -11.75
C ASN A 173 -18.83 -16.22 -11.28
N LEU A 174 -19.69 -16.01 -10.29
CA LEU A 174 -20.67 -17.00 -9.86
C LEU A 174 -21.63 -17.37 -11.01
N GLN A 175 -22.14 -16.39 -11.73
CA GLN A 175 -23.02 -16.61 -12.87
C GLN A 175 -22.30 -17.40 -13.99
N LEU A 176 -21.01 -17.11 -14.23
CA LEU A 176 -20.21 -17.85 -15.19
C LEU A 176 -20.02 -19.31 -14.73
N MET A 177 -19.67 -19.52 -13.46
CA MET A 177 -19.53 -20.86 -12.90
C MET A 177 -20.81 -21.68 -13.04
N LYS A 178 -21.99 -21.10 -12.75
CA LYS A 178 -23.29 -21.75 -12.92
C LYS A 178 -23.57 -22.12 -14.38
N ARG A 179 -23.17 -21.30 -15.34
CA ARG A 179 -23.30 -21.61 -16.77
C ARG A 179 -22.39 -22.76 -17.19
N LEU A 180 -21.18 -22.82 -16.66
CA LEU A 180 -20.21 -23.88 -16.97
C LEU A 180 -20.52 -25.20 -16.25
N ILE A 181 -21.11 -25.11 -15.06
CA ILE A 181 -21.45 -26.25 -14.20
C ILE A 181 -22.92 -26.12 -13.76
N PRO A 182 -23.91 -26.44 -14.64
CA PRO A 182 -25.32 -26.22 -14.35
C PRO A 182 -25.84 -26.95 -13.11
N GLN A 183 -25.20 -28.08 -12.73
CA GLN A 183 -25.55 -28.85 -11.53
C GLN A 183 -24.84 -28.35 -10.27
N MET A 184 -24.13 -27.22 -10.31
CA MET A 184 -23.45 -26.66 -9.15
C MET A 184 -24.49 -26.32 -8.07
N ASN A 185 -24.33 -26.90 -6.89
CA ASN A 185 -25.17 -26.66 -5.73
C ASN A 185 -24.38 -26.16 -4.51
N LYS A 186 -23.04 -26.10 -4.62
CA LYS A 186 -22.15 -25.67 -3.53
C LYS A 186 -21.02 -24.78 -4.05
N VAL A 187 -20.70 -23.75 -3.26
CA VAL A 187 -19.54 -22.89 -3.45
C VAL A 187 -18.67 -22.95 -2.21
N VAL A 188 -17.40 -23.22 -2.41
CA VAL A 188 -16.39 -23.23 -1.33
C VAL A 188 -15.42 -22.10 -1.61
N TYR A 189 -15.28 -21.17 -0.65
CA TYR A 189 -14.27 -20.14 -0.67
C TYR A 189 -13.14 -20.49 0.30
N ILE A 190 -11.93 -20.58 -0.22
CA ILE A 190 -10.72 -20.86 0.58
C ILE A 190 -9.99 -19.53 0.74
N GLY A 191 -9.82 -19.08 1.97
CA GLY A 191 -9.17 -17.83 2.30
C GLY A 191 -8.41 -17.89 3.62
N ASP A 192 -7.69 -16.82 3.92
CA ASP A 192 -6.98 -16.64 5.19
C ASP A 192 -7.70 -15.63 6.10
N ALA A 193 -7.07 -15.24 7.21
CA ALA A 193 -7.61 -14.25 8.15
C ALA A 193 -7.27 -12.80 7.77
N THR A 194 -6.81 -12.55 6.54
CA THR A 194 -6.52 -11.18 6.09
C THR A 194 -7.80 -10.39 5.85
N TYR A 195 -7.73 -9.09 6.02
CA TYR A 195 -8.86 -8.19 5.70
C TYR A 195 -9.46 -8.48 4.33
N MET A 196 -8.61 -8.68 3.30
CA MET A 196 -9.09 -8.91 1.93
C MET A 196 -9.86 -10.22 1.80
N CYS A 197 -9.36 -11.32 2.38
CA CYS A 197 -10.05 -12.60 2.35
C CYS A 197 -11.33 -12.57 3.18
N GLN A 198 -11.33 -11.95 4.35
CA GLN A 198 -12.53 -11.81 5.18
C GLN A 198 -13.59 -10.91 4.53
N GLN A 199 -13.17 -9.86 3.82
CA GLN A 199 -14.10 -9.03 3.07
C GLN A 199 -14.67 -9.74 1.85
N ASN A 200 -13.87 -10.56 1.15
CA ASN A 200 -14.34 -11.38 0.04
C ASN A 200 -15.34 -12.45 0.50
N ASP A 201 -15.05 -13.11 1.62
CA ASP A 201 -15.94 -14.06 2.28
C ASP A 201 -17.29 -13.42 2.60
N PHE A 202 -17.26 -12.26 3.26
CA PHE A 202 -18.45 -11.51 3.61
C PHE A 202 -19.26 -11.13 2.36
N ASP A 203 -18.63 -10.52 1.35
CA ASP A 203 -19.32 -10.05 0.15
C ASP A 203 -19.89 -11.24 -0.66
N LEU A 204 -19.14 -12.34 -0.78
CA LEU A 204 -19.58 -13.56 -1.46
C LEU A 204 -20.76 -14.23 -0.74
N SER A 205 -20.70 -14.33 0.59
CA SER A 205 -21.77 -14.92 1.41
C SER A 205 -23.08 -14.12 1.28
N GLU A 206 -23.00 -12.78 1.30
CA GLU A 206 -24.18 -11.94 1.13
C GLU A 206 -24.77 -12.05 -0.29
N ILE A 207 -23.92 -12.07 -1.34
CA ILE A 207 -24.38 -12.26 -2.73
C ILE A 207 -25.06 -13.63 -2.88
N ILE A 208 -24.50 -14.69 -2.34
CA ILE A 208 -25.10 -16.02 -2.41
C ILE A 208 -26.45 -16.03 -1.70
N LYS A 209 -26.50 -15.52 -0.48
CA LYS A 209 -27.73 -15.46 0.32
C LYS A 209 -28.86 -14.67 -0.37
N GLU A 210 -28.53 -13.55 -1.00
CA GLU A 210 -29.52 -12.66 -1.62
C GLU A 210 -29.95 -13.11 -3.02
N LYS A 211 -29.01 -13.59 -3.85
CA LYS A 211 -29.23 -13.81 -5.28
C LYS A 211 -29.14 -15.27 -5.73
N HIS A 212 -28.54 -16.13 -4.91
CA HIS A 212 -28.32 -17.54 -5.21
C HIS A 212 -28.67 -18.44 -4.01
N PRO A 213 -29.84 -18.29 -3.36
CA PRO A 213 -30.20 -19.01 -2.13
C PRO A 213 -30.24 -20.53 -2.31
N GLU A 214 -30.22 -21.03 -3.54
CA GLU A 214 -30.14 -22.46 -3.86
C GLU A 214 -28.72 -23.03 -3.71
N LEU A 215 -27.68 -22.18 -3.56
CA LEU A 215 -26.31 -22.62 -3.40
C LEU A 215 -25.96 -22.74 -1.92
N GLU A 216 -25.39 -23.87 -1.53
CA GLU A 216 -24.68 -24.02 -0.26
C GLU A 216 -23.38 -23.22 -0.30
N TYR A 217 -23.10 -22.43 0.75
CA TYR A 217 -21.85 -21.70 0.89
C TYR A 217 -21.03 -22.21 2.05
N GLN A 218 -19.73 -22.36 1.83
CA GLN A 218 -18.78 -22.74 2.87
C GLN A 218 -17.49 -21.94 2.77
N PHE A 219 -17.06 -21.29 3.87
CA PHE A 219 -15.73 -20.74 4.02
C PHE A 219 -14.78 -21.79 4.64
N ILE A 220 -13.58 -21.90 4.10
CA ILE A 220 -12.51 -22.74 4.64
C ILE A 220 -11.28 -21.86 4.89
N SER A 221 -10.85 -21.80 6.16
CA SER A 221 -9.66 -21.05 6.52
C SER A 221 -8.38 -21.85 6.21
N ALA A 222 -7.56 -21.34 5.34
CA ALA A 222 -6.26 -21.91 5.00
C ALA A 222 -5.27 -21.92 6.18
N GLN A 223 -5.54 -21.14 7.24
CA GLN A 223 -4.67 -21.11 8.44
C GLN A 223 -4.98 -22.26 9.41
N THR A 224 -6.23 -22.73 9.45
CA THR A 224 -6.68 -23.74 10.43
C THR A 224 -6.92 -25.11 9.82
N THR A 225 -6.90 -25.21 8.49
CA THR A 225 -7.20 -26.45 7.77
C THR A 225 -5.94 -26.98 7.11
N SER A 226 -5.57 -28.22 7.43
CA SER A 226 -4.44 -28.87 6.75
C SER A 226 -4.79 -29.18 5.30
N THR A 227 -3.80 -29.18 4.42
CA THR A 227 -3.97 -29.51 2.99
C THR A 227 -4.60 -30.90 2.81
N ASP A 228 -4.28 -31.85 3.69
CA ASP A 228 -4.81 -33.23 3.65
C ASP A 228 -6.30 -33.34 4.01
N SER A 229 -6.88 -32.30 4.63
CA SER A 229 -8.31 -32.24 4.96
C SER A 229 -9.14 -31.46 3.94
N LEU A 230 -8.52 -30.93 2.88
CA LEU A 230 -9.20 -30.20 1.79
C LEU A 230 -9.60 -31.13 0.63
N PHE A 231 -9.05 -32.33 0.57
CA PHE A 231 -9.27 -33.37 -0.43
C PHE A 231 -9.60 -34.70 0.27
#